data_5e22c6e32017108a38b9eeb7d8ac3ee9
#
_entry.id   5e22c6e32017108a38b9eeb7d8ac3ee9
#
_cell.length_a   1.000
_cell.length_b   1.000
_cell.length_c   1.000
_cell.angle_alpha   90.00
_cell.angle_beta   90.00
_cell.angle_gamma   90.00
#
_symmetry.space_group_name_H-M   'P 1'
#
loop_
_entity.id
_entity.type
_entity.pdbx_description
1 polymer ?
#
loop_
_entity_poly.entity_id
_entity_poly.type
_entity_poly.pdbx_seq_one_letter_code
_entity_poly.pdbx_strand_id
1 'polypeptide(L)'
;MPQQRSSTVRLRTSLYEEAVAIVAEEYERDLALDEIARRVASSRRQLQRAYAEIGHTTFRSHLTAVRMDAAAELLGRGPLTVREVAHRVGYRQPAQFAKAFRRHHGVSPSSYRARRRVAVDGRLPIRAAA
;
A
#
# COMPACT_ATOMS: atom_id res chain seq x y z
N MET A 1 11.03 5.30 -33.11
CA MET A 1 9.83 5.00 -33.91
C MET A 1 8.56 5.17 -33.08
N PRO A 2 7.65 6.00 -33.52
CA PRO A 2 6.43 6.26 -32.74
C PRO A 2 5.62 5.01 -32.42
N GLN A 3 5.48 4.08 -33.36
CA GLN A 3 4.72 2.86 -33.13
C GLN A 3 5.36 1.96 -32.08
N GLN A 4 6.69 1.82 -32.13
CA GLN A 4 7.41 1.02 -31.14
C GLN A 4 7.29 1.63 -29.76
N ARG A 5 7.41 2.94 -29.68
CA ARG A 5 7.27 3.67 -28.43
C ARG A 5 5.87 3.50 -27.84
N SER A 6 4.85 3.63 -28.67
CA SER A 6 3.46 3.43 -28.23
C SER A 6 3.22 2.02 -27.77
N SER A 7 3.76 1.03 -28.49
CA SER A 7 3.63 -0.38 -28.10
C SER A 7 4.33 -0.65 -26.77
N THR A 8 5.50 -0.06 -26.58
CA THR A 8 6.25 -0.22 -25.33
C THR A 8 5.49 0.41 -24.16
N VAL A 9 4.92 1.59 -24.36
CA VAL A 9 4.12 2.25 -23.32
C VAL A 9 2.90 1.41 -22.97
N ARG A 10 2.21 0.89 -23.96
CA ARG A 10 1.04 0.04 -23.71
C ARG A 10 1.42 -1.23 -22.95
N LEU A 11 2.54 -1.84 -23.33
CA LEU A 11 3.01 -3.02 -22.61
C LEU A 11 3.31 -2.71 -21.15
N ARG A 12 4.02 -1.63 -20.90
CA ARG A 12 4.36 -1.24 -19.52
C ARG A 12 3.13 -0.86 -18.71
N THR A 13 2.18 -0.19 -19.34
CA THR A 13 0.92 0.12 -18.69
C THR A 13 0.18 -1.16 -18.29
N SER A 14 0.12 -2.12 -19.20
CA SER A 14 -0.52 -3.40 -18.93
C SER A 14 0.17 -4.15 -17.80
N LEU A 15 1.50 -4.21 -17.82
CA LEU A 15 2.28 -4.87 -16.76
C LEU A 15 2.04 -4.21 -15.41
N TYR A 16 2.05 -2.89 -15.39
CA TYR A 16 1.81 -2.15 -14.17
C TYR A 16 0.41 -2.43 -13.63
N GLU A 17 -0.60 -2.38 -14.49
CA GLU A 17 -1.99 -2.62 -14.08
C GLU A 17 -2.17 -4.03 -13.53
N GLU A 18 -1.56 -5.03 -14.16
CA GLU A 18 -1.63 -6.40 -13.67
C GLU A 18 -0.97 -6.54 -12.30
N ALA A 19 0.18 -5.90 -12.11
CA ALA A 19 0.87 -5.94 -10.83
C ALA A 19 0.03 -5.24 -9.74
N VAL A 20 -0.57 -4.11 -10.07
CA VAL A 20 -1.42 -3.38 -9.13
C VAL A 20 -2.60 -4.25 -8.69
N ALA A 21 -3.19 -4.99 -9.61
CA ALA A 21 -4.30 -5.88 -9.29
C ALA A 21 -3.87 -7.00 -8.33
N ILE A 22 -2.68 -7.56 -8.55
CA ILE A 22 -2.15 -8.60 -7.67
C ILE A 22 -1.90 -8.05 -6.27
N VAL A 23 -1.29 -6.88 -6.19
CA VAL A 23 -1.01 -6.25 -4.89
C VAL A 23 -2.31 -5.95 -4.16
N ALA A 24 -3.31 -5.45 -4.85
CA ALA A 24 -4.59 -5.12 -4.23
C ALA A 24 -5.24 -6.35 -3.57
N GLU A 25 -5.08 -7.51 -4.17
CA GLU A 25 -5.69 -8.74 -3.65
C GLU A 25 -4.81 -9.50 -2.66
N GLU A 26 -3.50 -9.35 -2.75
CA GLU A 26 -2.58 -10.22 -2.01
C GLU A 26 -1.59 -9.44 -1.13
N TYR A 27 -1.85 -8.17 -0.83
CA TYR A 27 -0.89 -7.34 -0.10
C TYR A 27 -0.51 -7.89 1.27
N GLU A 28 -1.38 -8.69 1.89
CA GLU A 28 -1.10 -9.25 3.21
C GLU A 28 -0.09 -10.41 3.17
N ARG A 29 0.21 -10.89 1.96
CA ARG A 29 1.18 -11.97 1.79
C ARG A 29 2.58 -11.40 1.61
N ASP A 30 3.55 -12.30 1.72
CA ASP A 30 4.96 -11.96 1.50
C ASP A 30 5.21 -11.91 0.00
N LEU A 31 4.90 -10.78 -0.61
CA LEU A 31 5.03 -10.60 -2.06
C LEU A 31 6.43 -10.15 -2.43
N ALA A 32 7.01 -10.82 -3.43
CA ALA A 32 8.30 -10.44 -4.00
C ALA A 32 8.12 -10.00 -5.44
N LEU A 33 8.88 -9.02 -5.85
CA LEU A 33 8.80 -8.49 -7.21
C LEU A 33 9.08 -9.57 -8.25
N ASP A 34 10.04 -10.45 -7.99
CA ASP A 34 10.36 -11.55 -8.89
C ASP A 34 9.19 -12.49 -9.12
N GLU A 35 8.46 -12.78 -8.06
CA GLU A 35 7.28 -13.65 -8.15
C GLU A 35 6.20 -13.00 -9.01
N ILE A 36 5.94 -11.74 -8.77
CA ILE A 36 4.92 -11.01 -9.53
C ILE A 36 5.32 -10.93 -11.00
N ALA A 37 6.61 -10.66 -11.26
CA ALA A 37 7.10 -10.59 -12.63
C ALA A 37 6.84 -11.90 -13.38
N ARG A 38 7.10 -13.03 -12.73
CA ARG A 38 6.82 -14.33 -13.34
C ARG A 38 5.34 -14.51 -13.64
N ARG A 39 4.50 -14.10 -12.71
CA ARG A 39 3.04 -14.27 -12.83
C ARG A 39 2.46 -13.42 -13.97
N VAL A 40 3.07 -12.29 -14.27
CA VAL A 40 2.64 -11.46 -15.40
C VAL A 40 3.46 -11.70 -16.65
N ALA A 41 4.18 -12.82 -16.68
CA ALA A 41 5.00 -13.24 -17.83
C ALA A 41 6.00 -12.18 -18.25
N SER A 42 6.71 -11.61 -17.28
CA SER A 42 7.68 -10.56 -17.53
C SER A 42 8.95 -10.78 -16.69
N SER A 43 9.90 -9.90 -16.81
CA SER A 43 11.11 -9.92 -16.02
C SER A 43 11.02 -8.88 -14.92
N ARG A 44 11.81 -9.09 -13.86
CA ARG A 44 11.92 -8.13 -12.78
C ARG A 44 12.28 -6.74 -13.31
N ARG A 45 13.22 -6.68 -14.26
CA ARG A 45 13.67 -5.40 -14.81
C ARG A 45 12.56 -4.67 -15.55
N GLN A 46 11.78 -5.39 -16.36
CA GLN A 46 10.67 -4.79 -17.09
C GLN A 46 9.59 -4.29 -16.13
N LEU A 47 9.32 -5.08 -15.10
CA LEU A 47 8.31 -4.67 -14.12
C LEU A 47 8.79 -3.46 -13.31
N GLN A 48 10.07 -3.40 -12.96
CA GLN A 48 10.62 -2.21 -12.30
C GLN A 48 10.47 -0.96 -13.17
N ARG A 49 10.70 -1.11 -14.48
CA ARG A 49 10.52 0.00 -15.40
C ARG A 49 9.06 0.42 -15.50
N ALA A 50 8.16 -0.54 -15.51
CA ALA A 50 6.73 -0.25 -15.54
C ALA A 50 6.31 0.54 -14.30
N TYR A 51 6.80 0.14 -13.14
CA TYR A 51 6.53 0.89 -11.91
C TYR A 51 7.07 2.31 -11.97
N ALA A 52 8.30 2.48 -12.46
CA ALA A 52 8.92 3.80 -12.53
C ALA A 52 8.22 4.70 -13.54
N GLU A 53 7.96 4.19 -14.73
CA GLU A 53 7.49 5.02 -15.83
C GLU A 53 5.98 5.25 -15.85
N ILE A 54 5.21 4.25 -15.45
CA ILE A 54 3.75 4.36 -15.43
C ILE A 54 3.25 4.74 -14.05
N GLY A 55 3.78 4.08 -13.02
CA GLY A 55 3.34 4.30 -11.64
C GLY A 55 4.04 5.45 -10.93
N HIS A 56 5.18 5.90 -11.45
CA HIS A 56 6.01 6.93 -10.83
C HIS A 56 6.37 6.58 -9.38
N THR A 57 6.61 5.29 -9.13
CA THR A 57 6.91 4.78 -7.81
C THR A 57 7.73 3.49 -7.94
N THR A 58 7.99 2.85 -6.81
CA THR A 58 8.64 1.54 -6.79
C THR A 58 7.62 0.52 -6.29
N PHE A 59 7.87 -0.76 -6.58
CA PHE A 59 7.04 -1.82 -6.04
C PHE A 59 6.95 -1.75 -4.51
N ARG A 60 8.09 -1.55 -3.86
CA ARG A 60 8.13 -1.50 -2.39
C ARG A 60 7.27 -0.36 -1.84
N SER A 61 7.38 0.83 -2.42
CA SER A 61 6.59 1.98 -1.98
C SER A 61 5.11 1.74 -2.22
N HIS A 62 4.77 1.17 -3.37
CA HIS A 62 3.38 0.84 -3.69
C HIS A 62 2.80 -0.16 -2.70
N LEU A 63 3.51 -1.25 -2.44
CA LEU A 63 3.06 -2.27 -1.50
C LEU A 63 2.86 -1.68 -0.10
N THR A 64 3.83 -0.86 0.34
CA THR A 64 3.71 -0.21 1.64
C THR A 64 2.50 0.69 1.71
N ALA A 65 2.25 1.49 0.66
CA ALA A 65 1.09 2.38 0.63
C ALA A 65 -0.22 1.59 0.71
N VAL A 66 -0.34 0.52 -0.05
CA VAL A 66 -1.53 -0.33 -0.03
C VAL A 66 -1.76 -0.91 1.36
N ARG A 67 -0.70 -1.42 1.99
CA ARG A 67 -0.78 -1.98 3.35
C ARG A 67 -1.18 -0.93 4.38
N MET A 68 -0.62 0.26 4.27
CA MET A 68 -0.91 1.32 5.24
C MET A 68 -2.34 1.84 5.10
N ASP A 69 -2.84 1.93 3.87
CA ASP A 69 -4.23 2.34 3.65
C ASP A 69 -5.20 1.27 4.16
N ALA A 70 -4.89 0.00 3.96
CA ALA A 70 -5.69 -1.09 4.52
C ALA A 70 -5.67 -1.06 6.04
N ALA A 71 -4.50 -0.78 6.62
CA ALA A 71 -4.37 -0.69 8.07
C ALA A 71 -5.22 0.45 8.63
N ALA A 72 -5.23 1.60 7.95
CA ALA A 72 -6.04 2.73 8.38
C ALA A 72 -7.52 2.36 8.43
N GLU A 73 -8.00 1.64 7.42
CA GLU A 73 -9.39 1.17 7.41
C GLU A 73 -9.68 0.25 8.60
N LEU A 74 -8.78 -0.70 8.85
CA LEU A 74 -8.98 -1.65 9.96
C LEU A 74 -8.94 -0.95 11.32
N LEU A 75 -8.03 0.01 11.49
CA LEU A 75 -7.92 0.76 12.73
C LEU A 75 -9.16 1.60 12.99
N GLY A 76 -9.74 2.16 11.94
CA GLY A 76 -10.89 3.05 12.07
C GLY A 76 -12.20 2.33 12.30
N ARG A 77 -12.33 1.09 11.85
CA ARG A 77 -13.61 0.39 11.87
C ARG A 77 -13.79 -0.58 13.00
N GLY A 78 -12.73 -1.22 13.42
CA GLY A 78 -12.92 -2.43 14.14
C GLY A 78 -12.31 -2.48 15.52
N PRO A 79 -12.51 -3.63 16.16
CA PRO A 79 -12.00 -3.87 17.51
C PRO A 79 -10.59 -4.44 17.51
N LEU A 80 -9.97 -4.63 16.35
CA LEU A 80 -8.65 -5.23 16.28
C LEU A 80 -7.62 -4.35 16.99
N THR A 81 -6.72 -4.98 17.73
CA THR A 81 -5.61 -4.25 18.34
C THR A 81 -4.66 -3.78 17.26
N VAL A 82 -3.81 -2.82 17.59
CA VAL A 82 -2.78 -2.33 16.67
C VAL A 82 -1.90 -3.50 16.22
N ARG A 83 -1.55 -4.39 17.14
CA ARG A 83 -0.75 -5.57 16.83
C ARG A 83 -1.45 -6.49 15.83
N GLU A 84 -2.75 -6.71 16.03
CA GLU A 84 -3.53 -7.53 15.13
C GLU A 84 -3.64 -6.90 13.75
N VAL A 85 -3.80 -5.59 13.69
CA VAL A 85 -3.84 -4.88 12.41
C VAL A 85 -2.50 -5.02 11.68
N ALA A 86 -1.39 -4.83 12.41
CA ALA A 86 -0.06 -4.98 11.82
C ALA A 86 0.09 -6.34 11.16
N HIS A 87 -0.32 -7.38 11.87
CA HIS A 87 -0.24 -8.75 11.38
C HIS A 87 -1.14 -8.97 10.17
N ARG A 88 -2.36 -8.45 10.26
CA ARG A 88 -3.35 -8.61 9.20
C ARG A 88 -2.91 -8.00 7.88
N VAL A 89 -2.15 -6.91 7.91
CA VAL A 89 -1.70 -6.26 6.68
C VAL A 89 -0.31 -6.70 6.24
N GLY A 90 0.28 -7.72 6.89
CA GLY A 90 1.49 -8.35 6.40
C GLY A 90 2.77 -8.01 7.13
N TYR A 91 2.70 -7.39 8.31
CA TYR A 91 3.89 -7.10 9.10
C TYR A 91 4.08 -8.12 10.21
N ARG A 92 5.29 -8.64 10.32
CA ARG A 92 5.63 -9.57 11.41
C ARG A 92 5.99 -8.83 12.68
N GLN A 93 6.56 -7.63 12.52
CA GLN A 93 7.07 -6.84 13.63
C GLN A 93 6.18 -5.62 13.85
N PRO A 94 5.43 -5.56 14.97
CA PRO A 94 4.57 -4.41 15.24
C PRO A 94 5.31 -3.07 15.24
N ALA A 95 6.57 -3.06 15.71
CA ALA A 95 7.35 -1.84 15.72
C ALA A 95 7.65 -1.31 14.31
N GLN A 96 7.93 -2.22 13.38
CA GLN A 96 8.16 -1.82 12.00
C GLN A 96 6.87 -1.30 11.35
N PHE A 97 5.76 -1.94 11.67
CA PHE A 97 4.46 -1.47 11.22
C PHE A 97 4.18 -0.05 11.71
N ALA A 98 4.36 0.18 13.00
CA ALA A 98 4.09 1.48 13.58
C ALA A 98 4.94 2.58 12.94
N LYS A 99 6.20 2.26 12.65
CA LYS A 99 7.12 3.18 12.00
C LYS A 99 6.67 3.49 10.58
N ALA A 100 6.29 2.48 9.82
CA ALA A 100 5.80 2.65 8.45
C ALA A 100 4.50 3.42 8.44
N PHE A 101 3.59 3.11 9.36
CA PHE A 101 2.31 3.79 9.45
C PHE A 101 2.50 5.28 9.74
N ARG A 102 3.35 5.61 10.69
CA ARG A 102 3.61 7.00 11.03
C ARG A 102 4.24 7.75 9.86
N ARG A 103 5.14 7.09 9.14
CA ARG A 103 5.75 7.71 7.97
C ARG A 103 4.73 7.99 6.87
N HIS A 104 3.80 7.07 6.68
CA HIS A 104 2.80 7.20 5.60
C HIS A 104 1.66 8.13 5.97
N HIS A 105 1.13 8.02 7.18
CA HIS A 105 -0.05 8.78 7.61
C HIS A 105 0.25 9.96 8.51
N GLY A 106 1.50 10.12 8.95
CA GLY A 106 1.89 11.26 9.75
C GLY A 106 1.63 11.15 11.25
N VAL A 107 0.90 10.12 11.67
CA VAL A 107 0.59 9.89 13.10
C VAL A 107 0.73 8.42 13.42
N SER A 108 0.87 8.09 14.70
CA SER A 108 0.95 6.70 15.12
C SER A 108 -0.36 5.97 14.91
N PRO A 109 -0.34 4.63 14.81
CA PRO A 109 -1.58 3.87 14.66
C PRO A 109 -2.59 4.12 15.77
N SER A 110 -2.15 4.19 17.02
CA SER A 110 -3.06 4.41 18.13
C SER A 110 -3.64 5.83 18.12
N SER A 111 -2.84 6.83 17.74
CA SER A 111 -3.34 8.19 17.60
C SER A 111 -4.36 8.29 16.46
N TYR A 112 -4.08 7.61 15.36
CA TYR A 112 -5.01 7.57 14.24
C TYR A 112 -6.35 6.96 14.65
N ARG A 113 -6.31 5.83 15.37
CA ARG A 113 -7.52 5.18 15.86
C ARG A 113 -8.34 6.10 16.77
N ALA A 114 -7.66 6.76 17.69
CA ALA A 114 -8.34 7.67 18.62
C ALA A 114 -9.05 8.80 17.87
N ARG A 115 -8.39 9.37 16.88
CA ARG A 115 -8.98 10.44 16.08
C ARG A 115 -10.17 9.97 15.27
N ARG A 116 -10.06 8.78 14.69
CA ARG A 116 -11.16 8.22 13.88
C ARG A 116 -12.37 7.89 14.74
N ARG A 117 -12.17 7.36 15.94
CA ARG A 117 -13.27 7.04 16.85
C ARG A 117 -14.01 8.29 17.30
N VAL A 118 -13.29 9.34 17.59
CA VAL A 118 -13.90 10.61 17.96
C VAL A 118 -14.77 11.13 16.81
N ALA A 119 -14.26 11.06 15.58
CA ALA A 119 -15.00 11.50 14.41
C ALA A 119 -16.27 10.67 14.20
N VAL A 120 -16.16 9.35 14.33
CA VAL A 120 -17.29 8.43 14.13
C VAL A 120 -18.37 8.64 15.18
N ASP A 121 -17.97 8.90 16.43
CA ASP A 121 -18.92 9.12 17.53
C ASP A 121 -19.58 10.49 17.47
N GLY A 122 -19.29 11.28 16.45
CA GLY A 122 -19.87 12.60 16.33
C GLY A 122 -19.23 13.65 17.20
N ARG A 123 -18.18 13.28 17.91
CA ARG A 123 -17.42 14.21 18.72
C ARG A 123 -16.39 14.86 17.81
N LEU A 124 -16.79 15.97 17.25
CA LEU A 124 -15.92 16.63 16.30
C LEU A 124 -14.57 16.94 16.93
N PRO A 125 -13.49 16.72 16.17
CA PRO A 125 -12.15 17.02 16.66
C PRO A 125 -11.88 18.52 16.64
N ILE A 126 -12.75 19.27 17.25
CA ILE A 126 -12.67 20.71 17.26
C ILE A 126 -11.36 21.17 17.90
N ARG A 127 -10.99 20.49 18.94
CA ARG A 127 -9.74 20.78 19.64
C ARG A 127 -8.55 20.49 18.79
N ALA A 128 -8.62 19.41 18.03
CA ALA A 128 -7.54 19.04 17.13
C ALA A 128 -7.40 20.04 16.01
N ALA A 129 -8.50 20.62 15.59
CA ALA A 129 -8.48 21.63 14.53
C ALA A 129 -7.87 22.94 15.01
N ALA A 130 -7.98 23.20 16.28
CA ALA A 130 -7.35 24.38 16.85
C ALA A 130 -5.85 24.16 17.02
#